data_040e2b91de81c6073561a4ca163e556e
#
_entry.id   040e2b91de81c6073561a4ca163e556e
#
_cell.length_a   1.000
_cell.length_b   1.000
_cell.length_c   1.000
_cell.angle_alpha   90.00
_cell.angle_beta   90.00
_cell.angle_gamma   90.00
#
_symmetry.space_group_name_H-M   'P 1'
#
loop_
_entity.id
_entity.type
_entity.pdbx_description
1 polymer ?
#
loop_
_entity_poly.entity_id
_entity_poly.type
_entity_poly.pdbx_seq_one_letter_code
_entity_poly.pdbx_strand_id
1 'polypeptide(L)'
;MEKKDLVEGMRLYIYKLRVDGRYSTAKSYQDALNSFMRFCGLEVIPYIYVNKENLRRYQAFLLNKGCTWNTVSTYMRRIRCVYNMAVEEGLAPYIPYLFKGVFTGIESKRKKALPQDLLRSLMTASFDDPELRKTRQALCLMFQFCGMAFVDFAHLKKENVRGGVLEYKRQKTG
;
A
#
# COMPACT_ATOMS: atom_id res chain seq x y z
N MET A 1 -5.86 -4.83 -25.47
CA MET A 1 -6.90 -4.09 -24.72
C MET A 1 -6.65 -2.60 -24.91
N GLU A 2 -7.57 -1.92 -25.55
CA GLU A 2 -7.49 -0.46 -25.71
C GLU A 2 -7.88 0.22 -24.40
N LYS A 3 -7.10 1.22 -23.98
CA LYS A 3 -7.35 1.98 -22.74
C LYS A 3 -8.39 3.08 -22.96
N LYS A 4 -9.62 2.70 -23.34
CA LYS A 4 -10.68 3.66 -23.70
C LYS A 4 -11.23 4.47 -22.52
N ASP A 5 -11.07 3.97 -21.29
CA ASP A 5 -11.59 4.58 -20.07
C ASP A 5 -10.71 4.28 -18.84
N LEU A 6 -11.02 4.90 -17.70
CA LEU A 6 -10.27 4.75 -16.46
C LEU A 6 -10.28 3.30 -15.95
N VAL A 7 -11.40 2.57 -16.11
CA VAL A 7 -11.54 1.19 -15.61
C VAL A 7 -10.57 0.26 -16.34
N GLU A 8 -10.56 0.35 -17.68
CA GLU A 8 -9.64 -0.43 -18.51
C GLU A 8 -8.17 -0.04 -18.25
N GLY A 9 -7.88 1.25 -18.13
CA GLY A 9 -6.56 1.75 -17.77
C GLY A 9 -6.07 1.19 -16.44
N MET A 10 -6.93 1.20 -15.42
CA MET A 10 -6.60 0.64 -14.11
C MET A 10 -6.44 -0.88 -14.14
N ARG A 11 -7.32 -1.60 -14.83
CA ARG A 11 -7.23 -3.07 -14.99
C ARG A 11 -5.93 -3.49 -15.67
N LEU A 12 -5.54 -2.80 -16.74
CA LEU A 12 -4.29 -3.06 -17.45
C LEU A 12 -3.08 -2.80 -16.54
N TYR A 13 -3.08 -1.71 -15.78
CA TYR A 13 -2.00 -1.39 -14.85
C TYR A 13 -1.92 -2.42 -13.71
N ILE A 14 -3.05 -2.87 -13.17
CA ILE A 14 -3.12 -3.96 -12.17
C ILE A 14 -2.52 -5.24 -12.72
N TYR A 15 -2.84 -5.58 -13.98
CA TYR A 15 -2.27 -6.75 -14.65
C TYR A 15 -0.75 -6.67 -14.75
N LYS A 16 -0.21 -5.53 -15.22
CA LYS A 16 1.24 -5.30 -15.28
C LYS A 16 1.91 -5.47 -13.92
N LEU A 17 1.33 -4.87 -12.87
CA LEU A 17 1.86 -5.01 -11.51
C LEU A 17 1.88 -6.46 -11.02
N ARG A 18 0.91 -7.29 -11.42
CA ARG A 18 0.89 -8.72 -11.08
C ARG A 18 1.97 -9.50 -11.83
N VAL A 19 2.17 -9.21 -13.09
CA VAL A 19 3.25 -9.80 -13.90
C VAL A 19 4.62 -9.47 -13.30
N ASP A 20 4.79 -8.23 -12.83
CA ASP A 20 6.01 -7.76 -12.13
C ASP A 20 6.17 -8.32 -10.71
N GLY A 21 5.27 -9.21 -10.23
CA GLY A 21 5.30 -9.77 -8.87
C GLY A 21 4.90 -8.78 -7.77
N ARG A 22 4.41 -7.58 -8.10
CA ARG A 22 4.04 -6.52 -7.16
C ARG A 22 2.61 -6.66 -6.64
N TYR A 23 2.28 -7.84 -6.12
CA TYR A 23 0.91 -8.24 -5.74
C TYR A 23 0.24 -7.31 -4.72
N SER A 24 0.97 -6.88 -3.70
CA SER A 24 0.45 -5.94 -2.68
C SER A 24 0.06 -4.59 -3.29
N THR A 25 0.88 -4.08 -4.21
CA THR A 25 0.60 -2.85 -4.95
C THR A 25 -0.61 -3.06 -5.87
N ALA A 26 -0.64 -4.14 -6.63
CA ALA A 26 -1.77 -4.51 -7.51
C ALA A 26 -3.10 -4.58 -6.73
N LYS A 27 -3.09 -5.20 -5.54
CA LYS A 27 -4.25 -5.23 -4.65
C LYS A 27 -4.72 -3.83 -4.26
N SER A 28 -3.80 -2.94 -3.90
CA SER A 28 -4.15 -1.54 -3.55
C SER A 28 -4.80 -0.78 -4.71
N TYR A 29 -4.39 -1.03 -5.96
CA TYR A 29 -5.05 -0.46 -7.15
C TYR A 29 -6.42 -1.09 -7.39
N GLN A 30 -6.56 -2.41 -7.19
CA GLN A 30 -7.84 -3.10 -7.31
C GLN A 30 -8.87 -2.58 -6.30
N ASP A 31 -8.45 -2.38 -5.04
CA ASP A 31 -9.30 -1.85 -3.99
C ASP A 31 -9.76 -0.41 -4.30
N ALA A 32 -8.85 0.44 -4.83
CA ALA A 32 -9.17 1.80 -5.27
C ALA A 32 -10.15 1.79 -6.45
N LEU A 33 -9.94 0.94 -7.45
CA LEU A 33 -10.83 0.78 -8.60
C LEU A 33 -12.24 0.36 -8.16
N ASN A 34 -12.33 -0.72 -7.38
CA ASN A 34 -13.62 -1.23 -6.89
C ASN A 34 -14.39 -0.17 -6.08
N SER A 35 -13.66 0.60 -5.27
CA SER A 35 -14.24 1.69 -4.49
C SER A 35 -14.76 2.82 -5.37
N PHE A 36 -13.99 3.21 -6.39
CA PHE A 36 -14.38 4.28 -7.30
C PHE A 36 -15.55 3.88 -8.20
N MET A 37 -15.54 2.66 -8.75
CA MET A 37 -16.68 2.11 -9.52
C MET A 37 -17.98 2.08 -8.68
N ARG A 38 -17.89 1.67 -7.40
CA ARG A 38 -19.03 1.68 -6.48
C ARG A 38 -19.55 3.09 -6.21
N PHE A 39 -18.68 4.08 -6.12
CA PHE A 39 -19.07 5.48 -5.98
C PHE A 39 -19.76 5.99 -7.24
N CYS A 40 -19.23 5.68 -8.41
CA CYS A 40 -19.78 6.12 -9.70
C CYS A 40 -21.08 5.40 -10.07
N GLY A 41 -21.27 4.15 -9.62
CA GLY A 41 -22.34 3.27 -10.07
C GLY A 41 -22.19 2.86 -11.54
N LEU A 42 -20.98 2.92 -12.10
CA LEU A 42 -20.72 2.72 -13.53
C LEU A 42 -19.67 1.61 -13.71
N GLU A 43 -19.85 0.79 -14.75
CA GLU A 43 -18.87 -0.22 -15.19
C GLU A 43 -17.80 0.37 -16.11
N VAL A 44 -18.15 1.40 -16.87
CA VAL A 44 -17.29 2.16 -17.78
C VAL A 44 -17.21 3.60 -17.25
N ILE A 45 -16.01 4.09 -16.98
CA ILE A 45 -15.79 5.42 -16.43
C ILE A 45 -14.91 6.22 -17.39
N PRO A 46 -15.48 7.05 -18.26
CA PRO A 46 -14.71 7.90 -19.15
C PRO A 46 -13.74 8.78 -18.37
N TYR A 47 -12.55 9.04 -18.91
CA TYR A 47 -11.55 9.88 -18.24
C TYR A 47 -12.06 11.28 -17.89
N ILE A 48 -12.98 11.85 -18.68
CA ILE A 48 -13.59 13.16 -18.40
C ILE A 48 -14.43 13.17 -17.11
N TYR A 49 -14.89 12.00 -16.65
CA TYR A 49 -15.60 11.87 -15.37
C TYR A 49 -14.68 12.17 -14.20
N VAL A 50 -13.36 11.98 -14.36
CA VAL A 50 -12.35 12.33 -13.36
C VAL A 50 -12.10 13.84 -13.42
N ASN A 51 -12.92 14.61 -12.74
CA ASN A 51 -12.85 16.06 -12.64
C ASN A 51 -12.78 16.51 -11.16
N LYS A 52 -12.50 17.79 -10.94
CA LYS A 52 -12.31 18.34 -9.58
C LYS A 52 -13.54 18.13 -8.68
N GLU A 53 -14.73 18.24 -9.25
CA GLU A 53 -15.98 18.08 -8.50
C GLU A 53 -16.20 16.62 -8.10
N ASN A 54 -16.14 15.69 -9.04
CA ASN A 54 -16.33 14.27 -8.77
C ASN A 54 -15.26 13.71 -7.81
N LEU A 55 -14.02 14.19 -7.89
CA LEU A 55 -12.98 13.81 -6.92
C LEU A 55 -13.30 14.29 -5.51
N ARG A 56 -13.83 15.52 -5.34
CA ARG A 56 -14.28 16.02 -4.03
C ARG A 56 -15.46 15.22 -3.50
N ARG A 57 -16.45 14.91 -4.35
CA ARG A 57 -17.60 14.07 -4.00
C ARG A 57 -17.15 12.66 -3.59
N TYR A 58 -16.19 12.09 -4.31
CA TYR A 58 -15.61 10.78 -3.96
C TYR A 58 -14.87 10.82 -2.62
N GLN A 59 -14.12 11.88 -2.34
CA GLN A 59 -13.50 12.05 -1.01
C GLN A 59 -14.54 12.08 0.10
N ALA A 60 -15.61 12.87 -0.05
CA ALA A 60 -16.71 12.93 0.92
C ALA A 60 -17.38 11.55 1.09
N PHE A 61 -17.62 10.83 -0.01
CA PHE A 61 -18.15 9.47 0.03
C PHE A 61 -17.27 8.50 0.84
N LEU A 62 -15.95 8.56 0.67
CA LEU A 62 -15.02 7.72 1.43
C LEU A 62 -15.04 8.06 2.93
N LEU A 63 -15.03 9.35 3.27
CA LEU A 63 -15.09 9.80 4.67
C LEU A 63 -16.41 9.40 5.33
N ASN A 64 -17.52 9.54 4.65
CA ASN A 64 -18.85 9.12 5.14
C ASN A 64 -18.91 7.60 5.36
N LYS A 65 -18.11 6.81 4.63
CA LYS A 65 -17.93 5.37 4.87
C LYS A 65 -16.97 5.03 6.02
N GLY A 66 -16.47 6.01 6.74
CA GLY A 66 -15.52 5.81 7.84
C GLY A 66 -14.08 5.50 7.40
N CYS A 67 -13.73 5.76 6.13
CA CYS A 67 -12.35 5.59 5.70
C CYS A 67 -11.42 6.61 6.37
N THR A 68 -10.22 6.16 6.75
CA THR A 68 -9.18 7.06 7.27
C THR A 68 -8.63 7.97 6.16
N TRP A 69 -8.08 9.13 6.52
CA TRP A 69 -7.43 10.03 5.60
C TRP A 69 -6.31 9.36 4.78
N ASN A 70 -5.58 8.43 5.37
CA ASN A 70 -4.56 7.66 4.65
C ASN A 70 -5.15 6.72 3.60
N THR A 71 -6.35 6.17 3.84
CA THR A 71 -7.08 5.37 2.84
C THR A 71 -7.55 6.27 1.69
N VAL A 72 -8.16 7.42 2.01
CA VAL A 72 -8.57 8.43 1.02
C VAL A 72 -7.38 8.82 0.15
N SER A 73 -6.28 9.22 0.78
CA SER A 73 -5.04 9.58 0.06
C SER A 73 -4.54 8.45 -0.84
N THR A 74 -4.55 7.22 -0.34
CA THR A 74 -4.11 6.07 -1.13
C THR A 74 -4.95 5.92 -2.39
N TYR A 75 -6.27 5.94 -2.27
CA TYR A 75 -7.17 5.79 -3.42
C TYR A 75 -7.04 6.94 -4.41
N MET A 76 -6.98 8.19 -3.92
CA MET A 76 -6.76 9.36 -4.77
C MET A 76 -5.44 9.28 -5.54
N ARG A 77 -4.36 8.85 -4.90
CA ARG A 77 -3.05 8.68 -5.56
C ARG A 77 -3.06 7.55 -6.60
N ARG A 78 -3.82 6.46 -6.39
CA ARG A 78 -3.95 5.38 -7.38
C ARG A 78 -4.68 5.87 -8.63
N ILE A 79 -5.80 6.58 -8.45
CA ILE A 79 -6.54 7.19 -9.57
C ILE A 79 -5.65 8.21 -10.30
N ARG A 80 -4.96 9.10 -9.56
CA ARG A 80 -4.05 10.09 -10.15
C ARG A 80 -2.96 9.45 -11.00
N CYS A 81 -2.35 8.36 -10.53
CA CYS A 81 -1.30 7.67 -11.27
C CYS A 81 -1.78 7.22 -12.64
N VAL A 82 -2.91 6.50 -12.71
CA VAL A 82 -3.44 5.98 -13.97
C VAL A 82 -3.99 7.09 -14.86
N TYR A 83 -4.63 8.12 -14.28
CA TYR A 83 -5.07 9.29 -15.03
C TYR A 83 -3.91 10.03 -15.69
N ASN A 84 -2.81 10.26 -14.96
CA ASN A 84 -1.63 10.93 -15.53
C ASN A 84 -0.99 10.10 -16.66
N MET A 85 -0.91 8.79 -16.52
CA MET A 85 -0.47 7.91 -17.60
C MET A 85 -1.36 8.04 -18.85
N ALA A 86 -2.68 8.12 -18.66
CA ALA A 86 -3.61 8.32 -19.75
C ALA A 86 -3.47 9.71 -20.41
N VAL A 87 -3.12 10.75 -19.64
CA VAL A 87 -2.79 12.09 -20.17
C VAL A 87 -1.51 12.02 -21.04
N GLU A 88 -0.47 11.35 -20.55
CA GLU A 88 0.79 11.16 -21.29
C GLU A 88 0.59 10.39 -22.59
N GLU A 89 -0.37 9.46 -22.61
CA GLU A 89 -0.74 8.68 -23.81
C GLU A 89 -1.77 9.41 -24.72
N GLY A 90 -2.19 10.62 -24.37
CA GLY A 90 -3.18 11.39 -25.14
C GLY A 90 -4.62 10.88 -25.04
N LEU A 91 -4.92 9.98 -24.09
CA LEU A 91 -6.22 9.36 -23.90
C LEU A 91 -7.13 10.14 -22.94
N ALA A 92 -6.54 11.01 -22.11
CA ALA A 92 -7.24 11.85 -21.16
C ALA A 92 -6.83 13.32 -21.32
N PRO A 93 -7.73 14.29 -21.07
CA PRO A 93 -7.38 15.70 -21.13
C PRO A 93 -6.45 16.09 -19.99
N TYR A 94 -5.46 16.93 -20.27
CA TYR A 94 -4.66 17.56 -19.22
C TYR A 94 -5.50 18.62 -18.49
N ILE A 95 -5.72 18.45 -17.18
CA ILE A 95 -6.42 19.42 -16.33
C ILE A 95 -5.44 19.94 -15.26
N PRO A 96 -5.07 21.23 -15.29
CA PRO A 96 -4.16 21.80 -14.31
C PRO A 96 -4.70 21.65 -12.87
N TYR A 97 -3.84 21.18 -11.96
CA TYR A 97 -4.16 21.04 -10.55
C TYR A 97 -5.41 20.19 -10.25
N LEU A 98 -5.70 19.17 -11.08
CA LEU A 98 -6.88 18.30 -10.96
C LEU A 98 -7.08 17.76 -9.54
N PHE A 99 -6.00 17.29 -8.89
CA PHE A 99 -6.01 16.68 -7.56
C PHE A 99 -5.68 17.64 -6.40
N LYS A 100 -5.54 18.95 -6.66
CA LYS A 100 -5.20 19.93 -5.61
C LYS A 100 -6.30 20.08 -4.54
N GLY A 101 -7.55 19.84 -4.91
CA GLY A 101 -8.71 20.00 -4.03
C GLY A 101 -9.05 18.77 -3.17
N VAL A 102 -8.25 17.70 -3.21
CA VAL A 102 -8.47 16.46 -2.48
C VAL A 102 -7.22 16.02 -1.73
N PHE A 103 -7.40 15.25 -0.66
CA PHE A 103 -6.30 14.82 0.19
C PHE A 103 -5.48 13.72 -0.49
N THR A 104 -4.21 14.02 -0.76
CA THR A 104 -3.22 13.09 -1.31
C THR A 104 -1.95 13.00 -0.46
N GLY A 105 -1.97 13.60 0.72
CA GLY A 105 -0.88 13.62 1.68
C GLY A 105 -0.80 12.35 2.53
N ILE A 106 -0.05 12.44 3.60
CA ILE A 106 0.07 11.38 4.62
C ILE A 106 -0.33 11.99 5.95
N GLU A 107 -1.35 11.39 6.58
CA GLU A 107 -1.66 11.67 7.97
C GLU A 107 -0.71 10.85 8.85
N SER A 108 0.26 11.55 9.47
CA SER A 108 1.20 10.88 10.36
C SER A 108 0.50 10.50 11.67
N LYS A 109 0.41 9.21 11.95
CA LYS A 109 0.01 8.73 13.27
C LYS A 109 1.24 8.67 14.17
N ARG A 110 1.08 9.07 15.44
CA ARG A 110 2.13 8.95 16.45
C ARG A 110 2.63 7.49 16.50
N LYS A 111 3.92 7.29 16.26
CA LYS A 111 4.54 5.96 16.41
C LYS A 111 4.42 5.56 17.87
N LYS A 112 3.85 4.39 18.13
CA LYS A 112 3.82 3.79 19.47
C LYS A 112 5.11 2.97 19.62
N ALA A 113 6.09 3.52 20.30
CA ALA A 113 7.24 2.74 20.76
C ALA A 113 6.82 1.94 21.99
N LEU A 114 7.31 0.72 22.13
CA LEU A 114 7.16 -0.05 23.36
C LEU A 114 8.04 0.58 24.46
N PRO A 115 7.55 0.71 25.69
CA PRO A 115 8.39 1.06 26.82
C PRO A 115 9.54 0.07 26.96
N GLN A 116 10.71 0.55 27.41
CA GLN A 116 11.90 -0.27 27.52
C GLN A 116 11.70 -1.47 28.46
N ASP A 117 11.00 -1.25 29.58
CA ASP A 117 10.74 -2.31 30.56
C ASP A 117 9.84 -3.41 30.00
N LEU A 118 8.81 -3.02 29.20
CA LEU A 118 7.97 -3.98 28.52
C LEU A 118 8.76 -4.79 27.48
N LEU A 119 9.64 -4.14 26.75
CA LEU A 119 10.50 -4.84 25.77
C LEU A 119 11.43 -5.83 26.51
N ARG A 120 12.07 -5.40 27.61
CA ARG A 120 12.91 -6.27 28.44
C ARG A 120 12.13 -7.47 28.97
N SER A 121 10.93 -7.25 29.52
CA SER A 121 10.05 -8.30 30.01
C SER A 121 9.68 -9.30 28.91
N LEU A 122 9.34 -8.83 27.70
CA LEU A 122 9.08 -9.70 26.57
C LEU A 122 10.28 -10.54 26.15
N MET A 123 11.47 -9.96 26.18
CA MET A 123 12.71 -10.66 25.79
C MET A 123 13.11 -11.75 26.78
N THR A 124 12.77 -11.60 28.07
CA THR A 124 13.13 -12.54 29.15
C THR A 124 11.97 -13.47 29.55
N ALA A 125 10.74 -13.21 29.11
CA ALA A 125 9.58 -14.01 29.46
C ALA A 125 9.72 -15.48 29.06
N SER A 126 9.25 -16.39 29.90
CA SER A 126 9.09 -17.81 29.60
C SER A 126 7.62 -18.08 29.24
N PHE A 127 7.38 -18.91 28.24
CA PHE A 127 6.05 -19.34 27.83
C PHE A 127 6.01 -20.87 27.74
N ASP A 128 4.98 -21.48 28.31
CA ASP A 128 4.78 -22.93 28.23
C ASP A 128 4.28 -23.33 26.81
N ASP A 129 3.47 -22.46 26.18
CA ASP A 129 2.99 -22.66 24.82
C ASP A 129 4.16 -22.57 23.81
N PRO A 130 4.40 -23.65 23.02
CA PRO A 130 5.46 -23.70 22.01
C PRO A 130 5.35 -22.61 20.94
N GLU A 131 4.13 -22.23 20.55
CA GLU A 131 3.92 -21.22 19.50
C GLU A 131 4.23 -19.80 20.02
N LEU A 132 3.85 -19.49 21.25
CA LEU A 132 4.23 -18.23 21.91
C LEU A 132 5.73 -18.15 22.10
N ARG A 133 6.38 -19.25 22.44
CA ARG A 133 7.84 -19.34 22.58
C ARG A 133 8.56 -19.05 21.27
N LYS A 134 8.14 -19.67 20.18
CA LYS A 134 8.67 -19.40 18.82
C LYS A 134 8.45 -17.95 18.41
N THR A 135 7.25 -17.41 18.63
CA THR A 135 6.91 -16.02 18.31
C THR A 135 7.81 -15.05 19.08
N ARG A 136 8.03 -15.28 20.36
CA ARG A 136 8.97 -14.48 21.17
C ARG A 136 10.40 -14.57 20.62
N GLN A 137 10.88 -15.78 20.31
CA GLN A 137 12.24 -15.97 19.75
C GLN A 137 12.40 -15.20 18.42
N ALA A 138 11.41 -15.28 17.53
CA ALA A 138 11.41 -14.51 16.28
C ALA A 138 11.45 -13.00 16.54
N LEU A 139 10.64 -12.49 17.49
CA LEU A 139 10.63 -11.07 17.88
C LEU A 139 12.00 -10.63 18.41
N CYS A 140 12.63 -11.44 19.28
CA CYS A 140 13.97 -11.15 19.81
C CYS A 140 15.02 -11.09 18.71
N LEU A 141 15.01 -12.04 17.78
CA LEU A 141 15.94 -12.05 16.64
C LEU A 141 15.74 -10.85 15.73
N MET A 142 14.50 -10.53 15.36
CA MET A 142 14.18 -9.35 14.56
C MET A 142 14.65 -8.06 15.22
N PHE A 143 14.53 -7.95 16.53
CA PHE A 143 15.02 -6.81 17.32
C PHE A 143 16.56 -6.74 17.29
N GLN A 144 17.25 -7.86 17.55
CA GLN A 144 18.72 -7.97 17.51
C GLN A 144 19.27 -7.66 16.11
N PHE A 145 18.52 -8.00 15.05
CA PHE A 145 18.85 -7.62 13.67
C PHE A 145 18.40 -6.18 13.33
N CYS A 146 18.54 -5.26 14.30
CA CYS A 146 18.29 -3.82 14.13
C CYS A 146 16.85 -3.49 13.65
N GLY A 147 15.86 -4.25 14.10
CA GLY A 147 14.47 -4.06 13.74
C GLY A 147 14.12 -4.58 12.35
N MET A 148 14.69 -5.71 11.97
CA MET A 148 14.38 -6.39 10.71
C MET A 148 12.88 -6.56 10.54
N ALA A 149 12.35 -6.26 9.35
CA ALA A 149 10.94 -6.47 9.04
C ALA A 149 10.59 -7.96 9.01
N PHE A 150 9.40 -8.33 9.50
CA PHE A 150 8.98 -9.75 9.53
C PHE A 150 9.03 -10.41 8.15
N VAL A 151 8.68 -9.71 7.08
CA VAL A 151 8.75 -10.25 5.71
C VAL A 151 10.18 -10.58 5.31
N ASP A 152 11.16 -9.76 5.70
CA ASP A 152 12.56 -10.00 5.42
C ASP A 152 13.07 -11.19 6.26
N PHE A 153 12.69 -11.24 7.55
CA PHE A 153 13.00 -12.33 8.46
C PHE A 153 12.47 -13.69 7.97
N ALA A 154 11.22 -13.72 7.50
CA ALA A 154 10.56 -14.94 7.01
C ALA A 154 11.19 -15.50 5.72
N HIS A 155 11.94 -14.68 4.98
CA HIS A 155 12.62 -15.09 3.75
C HIS A 155 14.13 -15.35 3.95
N LEU A 156 14.63 -15.27 5.19
CA LEU A 156 16.03 -15.62 5.46
C LEU A 156 16.32 -17.09 5.19
N LYS A 157 17.46 -17.34 4.58
CA LYS A 157 17.98 -18.67 4.30
C LYS A 157 19.34 -18.85 4.99
N LYS A 158 19.77 -20.10 5.15
CA LYS A 158 21.09 -20.41 5.73
C LYS A 158 22.24 -19.74 4.96
N GLU A 159 22.11 -19.62 3.64
CA GLU A 159 23.09 -18.99 2.77
C GLU A 159 23.25 -17.48 3.03
N ASN A 160 22.30 -16.85 3.71
CA ASN A 160 22.39 -15.45 4.12
C ASN A 160 23.36 -15.25 5.30
N VAL A 161 23.79 -16.31 5.97
CA VAL A 161 24.78 -16.24 7.05
C VAL A 161 26.14 -16.72 6.51
N ARG A 162 27.11 -15.82 6.40
CA ARG A 162 28.45 -16.11 5.93
C ARG A 162 29.48 -15.51 6.88
N GLY A 163 30.41 -16.34 7.39
CA GLY A 163 31.44 -15.87 8.30
C GLY A 163 30.94 -15.18 9.56
N GLY A 164 29.75 -15.57 10.07
CA GLY A 164 29.10 -14.93 11.23
C GLY A 164 28.38 -13.61 10.92
N VAL A 165 28.36 -13.20 9.65
CA VAL A 165 27.68 -11.98 9.20
C VAL A 165 26.37 -12.36 8.47
N LEU A 166 25.30 -11.62 8.75
CA LEU A 166 24.01 -11.76 8.08
C LEU A 166 23.91 -10.79 6.91
N GLU A 167 23.85 -11.33 5.69
CA GLU A 167 23.69 -10.57 4.44
C GLU A 167 22.38 -10.92 3.75
N TYR A 168 21.52 -9.95 3.50
CA TYR A 168 20.25 -10.15 2.81
C TYR A 168 19.81 -8.91 2.03
N LYS A 169 19.02 -9.12 0.97
CA LYS A 169 18.33 -8.04 0.26
C LYS A 169 16.93 -7.86 0.83
N ARG A 170 16.53 -6.62 1.06
CA ARG A 170 15.18 -6.31 1.55
C ARG A 170 14.13 -6.65 0.48
N GLN A 171 13.09 -7.39 0.87
CA GLN A 171 11.99 -7.78 -0.03
C GLN A 171 11.22 -6.57 -0.59
N LYS A 172 11.23 -5.44 0.11
CA LYS A 172 10.49 -4.24 -0.31
C LYS A 172 11.26 -3.34 -1.28
N THR A 173 12.57 -3.32 -1.21
CA THR A 173 13.39 -2.33 -1.93
C THR A 173 14.46 -2.95 -2.84
N GLY A 174 14.66 -4.25 -2.80
CA GLY A 174 15.57 -5.02 -3.65
C GLY A 174 16.98 -5.09 -3.11
#